data_3c87236b2bf193ab61a07a0e78fa1a30
#
_entry.id   3c87236b2bf193ab61a07a0e78fa1a30
#
_cell.length_a   1.000
_cell.length_b   1.000
_cell.length_c   1.000
_cell.angle_alpha   90.00
_cell.angle_beta   90.00
_cell.angle_gamma   90.00
#
_symmetry.space_group_name_H-M   'P 1'
#
loop_
_entity.id
_entity.type
_entity.pdbx_description
1 polymer ?
#
loop_
_entity_poly.entity_id
_entity_poly.type
_entity_poly.pdbx_seq_one_letter_code
_entity_poly.pdbx_strand_id
1 'polypeptide(L)'
;MDIHSIRKEFPILRQKNRGKDLIYFDTAATSLKPISVIEAESKFYKEYGGSVHRSVYELGEKATNAFEGSRKKIAHFIGASDPASIIFTKGATESINLVADAWGFKNLNKNDTILITNMEHHSNIVPWQIIGEKTGATVKYIESTENGTINIEELENHLNANVKILAMTHTSNVFGTVNPVKEIIEKAHQHGTLVLLDGCQSTPHIKINVEELDCDFFAFSGHKMLGPTGIGILYGKKDILENMAPYQTGGGMIEDVTMEKSTWTSIPHKFEAGSPLSAQAISLGYAIDFLNQIGDNHIETQKKLTLHALEKLNNINGITIYGNASERIPIISFNVKNIHSLDIAQFLDFEGITLRSGHHCCKPLMNSLGISSCARVSFYVYNTIEEIDIFIEKLNKSIKTILKD
;
A
#
# COMPACT_ATOMS: atom_id res chain seq x y z
N MET A 1 21.23 10.31 6.39
CA MET A 1 21.20 10.34 7.88
C MET A 1 21.61 8.97 8.39
N ASP A 2 22.32 8.93 9.57
CA ASP A 2 22.57 7.66 10.26
C ASP A 2 21.31 7.15 10.98
N ILE A 3 21.28 5.85 11.34
CA ILE A 3 20.09 5.21 11.92
C ILE A 3 19.66 5.83 13.26
N HIS A 4 20.61 6.28 14.09
CA HIS A 4 20.28 6.89 15.38
C HIS A 4 19.62 8.25 15.21
N SER A 5 20.06 9.03 14.22
CA SER A 5 19.44 10.30 13.84
C SER A 5 18.03 10.08 13.26
N ILE A 6 17.85 9.07 12.38
CA ILE A 6 16.54 8.72 11.85
C ILE A 6 15.57 8.32 12.99
N ARG A 7 15.99 7.47 13.91
CA ARG A 7 15.13 6.99 15.03
C ARG A 7 14.65 8.10 15.95
N LYS A 8 15.45 9.16 16.13
CA LYS A 8 15.07 10.33 16.96
C LYS A 8 13.85 11.07 16.40
N GLU A 9 13.63 11.01 15.09
CA GLU A 9 12.49 11.64 14.42
C GLU A 9 11.16 10.91 14.70
N PHE A 10 11.19 9.70 15.28
CA PHE A 10 10.01 8.89 15.58
C PHE A 10 9.70 8.89 17.08
N PRO A 11 8.86 9.83 17.57
CA PRO A 11 8.63 10.01 19.03
C PRO A 11 8.02 8.78 19.71
N ILE A 12 7.26 7.96 18.98
CA ILE A 12 6.63 6.74 19.50
C ILE A 12 7.68 5.68 19.91
N LEU A 13 8.88 5.67 19.32
CA LEU A 13 9.95 4.74 19.70
C LEU A 13 10.53 5.02 21.10
N ARG A 14 10.18 6.15 21.70
CA ARG A 14 10.53 6.48 23.10
C ARG A 14 9.53 5.89 24.11
N GLN A 15 8.40 5.34 23.61
CA GLN A 15 7.40 4.73 24.47
C GLN A 15 7.82 3.31 24.87
N LYS A 16 7.25 2.83 25.96
CA LYS A 16 7.40 1.43 26.40
C LYS A 16 6.22 0.61 25.93
N ASN A 17 6.49 -0.62 25.51
CA ASN A 17 5.45 -1.64 25.33
C ASN A 17 5.56 -2.66 26.47
N ARG A 18 4.51 -2.85 27.24
CA ARG A 18 4.50 -3.74 28.43
C ARG A 18 5.65 -3.44 29.42
N GLY A 19 6.06 -2.17 29.54
CA GLY A 19 7.17 -1.74 30.41
C GLY A 19 8.57 -1.97 29.85
N LYS A 20 8.70 -2.53 28.64
CA LYS A 20 9.95 -2.77 27.92
C LYS A 20 10.14 -1.78 26.76
N ASP A 21 11.34 -1.67 26.23
CA ASP A 21 11.60 -0.86 25.04
C ASP A 21 10.80 -1.38 23.85
N LEU A 22 10.17 -0.46 23.13
CA LEU A 22 9.36 -0.82 21.96
C LEU A 22 10.26 -1.25 20.79
N ILE A 23 10.07 -2.48 20.33
CA ILE A 23 10.56 -2.98 19.04
C ILE A 23 9.37 -3.13 18.10
N TYR A 24 9.31 -2.32 17.03
CA TYR A 24 8.14 -2.24 16.16
C TYR A 24 8.39 -2.93 14.82
N PHE A 25 7.79 -4.11 14.62
CA PHE A 25 7.89 -4.94 13.42
C PHE A 25 6.55 -5.17 12.70
N ASP A 26 5.63 -4.21 12.79
CA ASP A 26 4.32 -4.27 12.10
C ASP A 26 4.13 -3.15 11.06
N THR A 27 5.21 -2.70 10.42
CA THR A 27 5.20 -1.63 9.42
C THR A 27 4.31 -1.93 8.21
N ALA A 28 4.25 -3.19 7.76
CA ALA A 28 3.37 -3.58 6.66
C ALA A 28 1.86 -3.37 6.94
N ALA A 29 1.47 -3.23 8.21
CA ALA A 29 0.14 -2.80 8.59
C ALA A 29 0.00 -1.27 8.60
N THR A 30 0.91 -0.59 9.27
CA THR A 30 1.02 0.88 9.29
C THR A 30 2.43 1.26 9.73
N SER A 31 3.08 2.21 9.06
CA SER A 31 4.37 2.72 9.48
C SER A 31 4.24 3.67 10.67
N LEU A 32 5.30 3.85 11.45
CA LEU A 32 5.40 4.95 12.42
C LEU A 32 5.51 6.29 11.69
N LYS A 33 5.20 7.39 12.37
CA LYS A 33 5.19 8.74 11.78
C LYS A 33 6.35 9.57 12.34
N PRO A 34 7.16 10.20 11.48
CA PRO A 34 8.17 11.14 11.94
C PRO A 34 7.52 12.43 12.46
N ILE A 35 8.23 13.14 13.34
CA ILE A 35 7.73 14.36 13.97
C ILE A 35 7.32 15.41 12.94
N SER A 36 8.05 15.52 11.83
CA SER A 36 7.75 16.47 10.75
C SER A 36 6.37 16.27 10.13
N VAL A 37 5.92 15.01 10.00
CA VAL A 37 4.58 14.66 9.48
C VAL A 37 3.49 15.00 10.50
N ILE A 38 3.73 14.70 11.79
CA ILE A 38 2.80 15.00 12.88
C ILE A 38 2.63 16.53 13.01
N GLU A 39 3.72 17.26 13.00
CA GLU A 39 3.71 18.72 13.13
C GLU A 39 3.11 19.41 11.91
N ALA A 40 3.28 18.87 10.70
CA ALA A 40 2.69 19.43 9.49
C ALA A 40 1.16 19.47 9.57
N GLU A 41 0.52 18.40 10.05
CA GLU A 41 -0.92 18.34 10.26
C GLU A 41 -1.37 19.35 11.33
N SER A 42 -0.67 19.39 12.47
CA SER A 42 -0.92 20.32 13.54
C SER A 42 -0.75 21.79 13.09
N LYS A 43 0.31 22.07 12.32
CA LYS A 43 0.61 23.37 11.77
C LYS A 43 -0.47 23.87 10.80
N PHE A 44 -0.96 22.98 9.92
CA PHE A 44 -2.07 23.33 9.04
C PHE A 44 -3.24 23.92 9.83
N TYR A 45 -3.74 23.22 10.84
CA TYR A 45 -4.87 23.68 11.63
C TYR A 45 -4.57 24.92 12.48
N LYS A 46 -3.36 25.09 12.96
CA LYS A 46 -2.99 26.24 13.82
C LYS A 46 -2.72 27.51 13.04
N GLU A 47 -2.17 27.42 11.82
CA GLU A 47 -1.59 28.60 11.18
C GLU A 47 -2.29 29.00 9.88
N TYR A 48 -2.82 28.05 9.08
CA TYR A 48 -3.40 28.34 7.76
C TYR A 48 -4.51 27.40 7.33
N GLY A 49 -5.27 26.84 8.25
CA GLY A 49 -6.39 25.91 8.01
C GLY A 49 -7.58 26.55 7.31
N GLY A 50 -7.33 27.27 6.20
CA GLY A 50 -8.36 27.88 5.36
C GLY A 50 -8.97 26.89 4.35
N SER A 51 -10.04 27.34 3.66
CA SER A 51 -10.68 26.58 2.59
C SER A 51 -9.75 26.52 1.37
N VAL A 52 -9.58 25.32 0.82
CA VAL A 52 -8.75 25.07 -0.36
C VAL A 52 -9.55 25.40 -1.65
N HIS A 53 -8.89 25.92 -2.68
CA HIS A 53 -9.32 26.25 -4.04
C HIS A 53 -10.21 27.49 -4.20
N ARG A 54 -11.24 27.70 -3.39
CA ARG A 54 -12.28 28.73 -3.65
C ARG A 54 -12.17 29.98 -2.77
N SER A 55 -11.03 30.16 -2.09
CA SER A 55 -10.83 31.29 -1.18
C SER A 55 -10.07 32.43 -1.86
N VAL A 56 -10.52 33.66 -1.62
CA VAL A 56 -9.87 34.89 -2.11
C VAL A 56 -9.05 35.59 -1.01
N TYR A 57 -8.82 34.94 0.11
CA TYR A 57 -8.06 35.45 1.26
C TYR A 57 -6.76 34.67 1.46
N GLU A 58 -5.77 35.32 2.09
CA GLU A 58 -4.39 34.81 2.23
C GLU A 58 -4.29 33.40 2.84
N LEU A 59 -5.09 33.10 3.88
CA LEU A 59 -5.07 31.76 4.50
C LEU A 59 -5.53 30.66 3.53
N GLY A 60 -6.54 30.95 2.71
CA GLY A 60 -7.03 30.01 1.71
C GLY A 60 -6.03 29.81 0.56
N GLU A 61 -5.32 30.87 0.17
CA GLU A 61 -4.25 30.78 -0.81
C GLU A 61 -3.09 29.92 -0.28
N LYS A 62 -2.65 30.17 0.96
CA LYS A 62 -1.63 29.34 1.62
C LYS A 62 -2.03 27.87 1.71
N ALA A 63 -3.29 27.60 2.09
CA ALA A 63 -3.82 26.23 2.18
C ALA A 63 -3.84 25.56 0.80
N THR A 64 -4.30 26.27 -0.24
CA THR A 64 -4.34 25.77 -1.62
C THR A 64 -2.93 25.47 -2.16
N ASN A 65 -1.98 26.38 -1.96
CA ASN A 65 -0.61 26.21 -2.39
C ASN A 65 0.07 25.01 -1.70
N ALA A 66 -0.18 24.81 -0.40
CA ALA A 66 0.34 23.66 0.34
C ALA A 66 -0.27 22.33 -0.11
N PHE A 67 -1.58 22.30 -0.36
CA PHE A 67 -2.32 21.14 -0.83
C PHE A 67 -1.86 20.71 -2.23
N GLU A 68 -1.88 21.62 -3.20
CA GLU A 68 -1.45 21.37 -4.58
C GLU A 68 0.07 21.15 -4.68
N GLY A 69 0.85 21.79 -3.79
CA GLY A 69 2.27 21.52 -3.63
C GLY A 69 2.54 20.06 -3.24
N SER A 70 1.71 19.49 -2.36
CA SER A 70 1.79 18.07 -1.99
C SER A 70 1.43 17.15 -3.15
N ARG A 71 0.41 17.50 -3.96
CA ARG A 71 0.07 16.75 -5.18
C ARG A 71 1.24 16.68 -6.15
N LYS A 72 1.94 17.80 -6.37
CA LYS A 72 3.14 17.85 -7.21
C LYS A 72 4.28 17.00 -6.67
N LYS A 73 4.51 17.01 -5.34
CA LYS A 73 5.51 16.17 -4.68
C LYS A 73 5.20 14.68 -4.88
N ILE A 74 3.93 14.30 -4.71
CA ILE A 74 3.46 12.92 -4.89
C ILE A 74 3.64 12.48 -6.35
N ALA A 75 3.24 13.31 -7.32
CA ALA A 75 3.44 13.02 -8.74
C ALA A 75 4.92 12.74 -9.03
N HIS A 76 5.80 13.66 -8.62
CA HIS A 76 7.24 13.50 -8.80
C HIS A 76 7.79 12.24 -8.10
N PHE A 77 7.32 11.93 -6.88
CA PHE A 77 7.78 10.79 -6.10
C PHE A 77 7.50 9.44 -6.75
N ILE A 78 6.37 9.32 -7.48
CA ILE A 78 6.02 8.09 -8.20
C ILE A 78 6.33 8.16 -9.71
N GLY A 79 7.02 9.21 -10.17
CA GLY A 79 7.41 9.36 -11.57
C GLY A 79 6.26 9.70 -12.53
N ALA A 80 5.21 10.39 -12.05
CA ALA A 80 4.14 10.92 -12.89
C ALA A 80 4.48 12.35 -13.34
N SER A 81 4.44 12.61 -14.64
CA SER A 81 4.78 13.92 -15.24
C SER A 81 3.69 14.98 -15.04
N ASP A 82 2.41 14.57 -15.01
CA ASP A 82 1.27 15.47 -14.83
C ASP A 82 0.63 15.28 -13.46
N PRO A 83 0.69 16.27 -12.54
CA PRO A 83 -0.01 16.22 -11.26
C PRO A 83 -1.53 16.02 -11.38
N ALA A 84 -2.16 16.35 -12.51
CA ALA A 84 -3.57 16.09 -12.75
C ALA A 84 -3.92 14.59 -12.81
N SER A 85 -2.94 13.73 -12.98
CA SER A 85 -3.07 12.26 -12.90
C SER A 85 -3.12 11.73 -11.47
N ILE A 86 -2.97 12.59 -10.45
CA ILE A 86 -2.97 12.22 -9.04
C ILE A 86 -4.29 12.62 -8.40
N ILE A 87 -5.00 11.64 -7.87
CA ILE A 87 -6.30 11.82 -7.18
C ILE A 87 -6.10 11.49 -5.70
N PHE A 88 -6.51 12.39 -4.83
CA PHE A 88 -6.55 12.15 -3.38
C PHE A 88 -7.80 11.34 -3.00
N THR A 89 -7.58 10.30 -2.22
CA THR A 89 -8.61 9.42 -1.67
C THR A 89 -8.37 9.21 -0.17
N LYS A 90 -9.21 8.44 0.51
CA LYS A 90 -9.01 8.11 1.95
C LYS A 90 -8.00 6.99 2.19
N GLY A 91 -7.60 6.29 1.12
CA GLY A 91 -6.68 5.14 1.15
C GLY A 91 -6.78 4.32 -0.12
N ALA A 92 -5.85 3.40 -0.34
CA ALA A 92 -5.85 2.52 -1.51
C ALA A 92 -7.16 1.75 -1.70
N THR A 93 -7.84 1.39 -0.62
CA THR A 93 -9.17 0.76 -0.68
C THR A 93 -10.16 1.65 -1.45
N GLU A 94 -10.22 2.95 -1.15
CA GLU A 94 -11.08 3.86 -1.89
C GLU A 94 -10.58 4.07 -3.33
N SER A 95 -9.26 4.16 -3.54
CA SER A 95 -8.67 4.26 -4.88
C SER A 95 -9.08 3.10 -5.80
N ILE A 96 -9.01 1.87 -5.30
CA ILE A 96 -9.40 0.67 -6.05
C ILE A 96 -10.92 0.64 -6.27
N ASN A 97 -11.73 0.98 -5.26
CA ASN A 97 -13.19 1.10 -5.42
C ASN A 97 -13.57 2.16 -6.45
N LEU A 98 -12.87 3.30 -6.48
CA LEU A 98 -13.07 4.35 -7.47
C LEU A 98 -12.88 3.81 -8.89
N VAL A 99 -11.78 3.07 -9.14
CA VAL A 99 -11.55 2.46 -10.47
C VAL A 99 -12.61 1.41 -10.77
N ALA A 100 -12.89 0.51 -9.83
CA ALA A 100 -13.87 -0.56 -10.03
C ALA A 100 -15.27 0.00 -10.36
N ASP A 101 -15.70 1.06 -9.68
CA ASP A 101 -17.02 1.66 -9.91
C ASP A 101 -17.03 2.61 -11.11
N ALA A 102 -16.19 3.66 -11.12
CA ALA A 102 -16.22 4.72 -12.11
C ALA A 102 -15.75 4.28 -13.50
N TRP A 103 -14.78 3.37 -13.58
CA TRP A 103 -14.34 2.78 -14.83
C TRP A 103 -15.10 1.49 -15.14
N GLY A 104 -15.20 0.57 -14.17
CA GLY A 104 -15.73 -0.77 -14.40
C GLY A 104 -17.20 -0.77 -14.79
N PHE A 105 -18.04 0.02 -14.13
CA PHE A 105 -19.49 0.06 -14.44
C PHE A 105 -19.78 0.48 -15.88
N LYS A 106 -18.95 1.36 -16.45
CA LYS A 106 -19.13 1.85 -17.83
C LYS A 106 -18.53 0.91 -18.88
N ASN A 107 -17.47 0.20 -18.54
CA ASN A 107 -16.61 -0.49 -19.52
C ASN A 107 -16.73 -2.03 -19.47
N LEU A 108 -17.41 -2.60 -18.47
CA LEU A 108 -17.56 -4.05 -18.30
C LEU A 108 -18.97 -4.50 -18.61
N ASN A 109 -19.08 -5.72 -19.16
CA ASN A 109 -20.33 -6.40 -19.44
C ASN A 109 -20.17 -7.93 -19.26
N LYS A 110 -21.24 -8.70 -19.45
CA LYS A 110 -21.29 -10.15 -19.21
C LYS A 110 -20.30 -11.00 -20.03
N ASN A 111 -19.71 -10.46 -21.08
CA ASN A 111 -18.73 -11.18 -21.91
C ASN A 111 -17.28 -10.91 -21.48
N ASP A 112 -17.09 -9.98 -20.53
CA ASP A 112 -15.79 -9.52 -20.12
C ASP A 112 -15.27 -10.28 -18.89
N THR A 113 -13.96 -10.28 -18.73
CA THR A 113 -13.26 -10.88 -17.60
C THR A 113 -12.45 -9.82 -16.87
N ILE A 114 -12.55 -9.83 -15.54
CA ILE A 114 -11.68 -9.15 -14.61
C ILE A 114 -10.68 -10.19 -14.11
N LEU A 115 -9.39 -9.94 -14.26
CA LEU A 115 -8.34 -10.84 -13.80
C LEU A 115 -7.68 -10.28 -12.54
N ILE A 116 -7.53 -11.08 -11.51
CA ILE A 116 -6.83 -10.76 -10.26
C ILE A 116 -5.84 -11.86 -9.90
N THR A 117 -5.11 -11.74 -8.79
CA THR A 117 -4.28 -12.84 -8.27
C THR A 117 -4.80 -13.34 -6.92
N ASN A 118 -4.40 -14.54 -6.52
CA ASN A 118 -4.74 -15.06 -5.18
C ASN A 118 -3.95 -14.37 -4.06
N MET A 119 -2.91 -13.57 -4.40
CA MET A 119 -2.08 -12.82 -3.45
C MET A 119 -2.68 -11.48 -3.05
N GLU A 120 -3.83 -11.10 -3.60
CA GLU A 120 -4.39 -9.77 -3.41
C GLU A 120 -4.84 -9.54 -1.96
N HIS A 121 -4.60 -8.33 -1.48
CA HIS A 121 -5.28 -7.82 -0.31
C HIS A 121 -6.79 -7.76 -0.58
N HIS A 122 -7.64 -7.99 0.42
CA HIS A 122 -9.11 -7.95 0.25
C HIS A 122 -9.62 -6.68 -0.44
N SER A 123 -8.93 -5.55 -0.27
CA SER A 123 -9.25 -4.30 -0.97
C SER A 123 -9.11 -4.37 -2.48
N ASN A 124 -8.32 -5.33 -3.00
CA ASN A 124 -8.15 -5.58 -4.44
C ASN A 124 -8.81 -6.88 -4.90
N ILE A 125 -9.73 -7.42 -4.11
CA ILE A 125 -10.59 -8.57 -4.47
C ILE A 125 -12.05 -8.15 -4.47
N VAL A 126 -12.53 -7.68 -3.31
CA VAL A 126 -13.96 -7.45 -3.06
C VAL A 126 -14.57 -6.42 -4.01
N PRO A 127 -13.94 -5.27 -4.32
CA PRO A 127 -14.50 -4.33 -5.29
C PRO A 127 -14.73 -4.94 -6.68
N TRP A 128 -13.81 -5.83 -7.11
CA TRP A 128 -13.93 -6.52 -8.40
C TRP A 128 -15.04 -7.56 -8.41
N GLN A 129 -15.27 -8.26 -7.31
CA GLN A 129 -16.41 -9.16 -7.16
C GLN A 129 -17.73 -8.39 -7.26
N ILE A 130 -17.84 -7.26 -6.54
CA ILE A 130 -19.05 -6.43 -6.52
C ILE A 130 -19.34 -5.83 -7.92
N ILE A 131 -18.31 -5.32 -8.62
CA ILE A 131 -18.54 -4.77 -9.96
C ILE A 131 -18.82 -5.89 -10.98
N GLY A 132 -18.22 -7.05 -10.83
CA GLY A 132 -18.51 -8.23 -11.62
C GLY A 132 -19.98 -8.65 -11.48
N GLU A 133 -20.52 -8.70 -10.26
CA GLU A 133 -21.94 -8.96 -10.02
C GLU A 133 -22.85 -7.92 -10.67
N LYS A 134 -22.51 -6.62 -10.57
CA LYS A 134 -23.31 -5.53 -11.15
C LYS A 134 -23.32 -5.52 -12.67
N THR A 135 -22.22 -5.90 -13.32
CA THR A 135 -22.06 -5.81 -14.79
C THR A 135 -22.27 -7.15 -15.49
N GLY A 136 -22.25 -8.25 -14.75
CA GLY A 136 -22.24 -9.62 -15.26
C GLY A 136 -20.85 -10.10 -15.70
N ALA A 137 -19.79 -9.28 -15.53
CA ALA A 137 -18.42 -9.68 -15.87
C ALA A 137 -17.92 -10.79 -14.94
N THR A 138 -17.11 -11.70 -15.47
CA THR A 138 -16.54 -12.81 -14.71
C THR A 138 -15.24 -12.39 -14.03
N VAL A 139 -15.13 -12.64 -12.74
CA VAL A 139 -13.85 -12.49 -12.02
C VAL A 139 -13.10 -13.81 -12.06
N LYS A 140 -11.89 -13.81 -12.61
CA LYS A 140 -10.95 -14.93 -12.59
C LYS A 140 -9.71 -14.57 -11.79
N TYR A 141 -9.01 -15.57 -11.30
CA TYR A 141 -7.76 -15.34 -10.56
C TYR A 141 -6.66 -16.28 -11.05
N ILE A 142 -5.42 -15.82 -10.86
CA ILE A 142 -4.18 -16.53 -11.12
C ILE A 142 -3.61 -16.96 -9.77
N GLU A 143 -3.15 -18.18 -9.68
CA GLU A 143 -2.48 -18.66 -8.48
C GLU A 143 -1.00 -18.25 -8.44
N SER A 144 -0.51 -17.95 -7.24
CA SER A 144 0.93 -17.78 -7.03
C SER A 144 1.65 -19.12 -7.10
N THR A 145 2.89 -19.09 -7.54
CA THR A 145 3.79 -20.25 -7.46
C THR A 145 4.12 -20.60 -6.00
N GLU A 146 4.71 -21.76 -5.77
CA GLU A 146 5.21 -22.16 -4.44
C GLU A 146 6.23 -21.16 -3.86
N ASN A 147 6.99 -20.48 -4.72
CA ASN A 147 7.94 -19.43 -4.31
C ASN A 147 7.28 -18.09 -3.96
N GLY A 148 5.96 -17.97 -4.15
CA GLY A 148 5.20 -16.75 -3.88
C GLY A 148 5.33 -15.68 -4.96
N THR A 149 5.63 -16.06 -6.22
CA THR A 149 5.63 -15.19 -7.40
C THR A 149 4.40 -15.42 -8.26
N ILE A 150 4.12 -14.52 -9.20
CA ILE A 150 3.10 -14.75 -10.24
C ILE A 150 3.61 -15.81 -11.21
N ASN A 151 2.74 -16.76 -11.57
CA ASN A 151 3.00 -17.70 -12.67
C ASN A 151 2.73 -16.98 -14.01
N ILE A 152 3.81 -16.60 -14.71
CA ILE A 152 3.71 -15.85 -15.98
C ILE A 152 3.06 -16.70 -17.08
N GLU A 153 3.33 -17.99 -17.15
CA GLU A 153 2.72 -18.89 -18.13
C GLU A 153 1.21 -19.01 -17.92
N GLU A 154 0.77 -19.16 -16.67
CA GLU A 154 -0.65 -19.16 -16.33
C GLU A 154 -1.32 -17.83 -16.65
N LEU A 155 -0.63 -16.71 -16.38
CA LEU A 155 -1.11 -15.37 -16.76
C LEU A 155 -1.35 -15.30 -18.27
N GLU A 156 -0.39 -15.71 -19.10
CA GLU A 156 -0.51 -15.69 -20.57
C GLU A 156 -1.68 -16.54 -21.06
N ASN A 157 -1.90 -17.71 -20.46
CA ASN A 157 -3.03 -18.58 -20.78
C ASN A 157 -4.39 -17.94 -20.47
N HIS A 158 -4.44 -17.02 -19.51
CA HIS A 158 -5.67 -16.30 -19.19
C HIS A 158 -5.90 -15.06 -20.05
N LEU A 159 -4.83 -14.42 -20.56
CA LEU A 159 -4.92 -13.18 -21.32
C LEU A 159 -5.56 -13.43 -22.70
N ASN A 160 -6.59 -12.66 -23.01
CA ASN A 160 -7.30 -12.65 -24.30
C ASN A 160 -8.14 -11.36 -24.42
N ALA A 161 -8.74 -11.13 -25.57
CA ALA A 161 -9.51 -9.90 -25.84
C ALA A 161 -10.70 -9.63 -24.91
N ASN A 162 -11.16 -10.63 -24.14
CA ASN A 162 -12.26 -10.47 -23.18
C ASN A 162 -11.74 -10.03 -21.80
N VAL A 163 -10.44 -10.16 -21.51
CA VAL A 163 -9.86 -9.65 -20.26
C VAL A 163 -9.70 -8.14 -20.39
N LYS A 164 -10.48 -7.38 -19.63
CA LYS A 164 -10.49 -5.91 -19.74
C LYS A 164 -9.58 -5.22 -18.74
N ILE A 165 -9.40 -5.84 -17.59
CA ILE A 165 -8.51 -5.33 -16.55
C ILE A 165 -7.85 -6.47 -15.78
N LEU A 166 -6.56 -6.30 -15.51
CA LEU A 166 -5.78 -7.07 -14.55
C LEU A 166 -5.52 -6.18 -13.33
N ALA A 167 -6.07 -6.55 -12.18
CA ALA A 167 -5.81 -5.86 -10.93
C ALA A 167 -4.94 -6.72 -10.03
N MET A 168 -3.72 -6.25 -9.73
CA MET A 168 -2.73 -7.05 -9.03
C MET A 168 -1.87 -6.25 -8.07
N THR A 169 -1.36 -6.93 -7.06
CA THR A 169 -0.37 -6.35 -6.14
C THR A 169 1.01 -6.23 -6.81
N HIS A 170 1.65 -5.08 -6.67
CA HIS A 170 3.05 -4.92 -7.10
C HIS A 170 3.98 -5.71 -6.17
N THR A 171 3.74 -5.63 -4.85
CA THR A 171 4.50 -6.40 -3.86
C THR A 171 3.57 -7.02 -2.83
N SER A 172 3.75 -8.31 -2.57
CA SER A 172 2.89 -9.05 -1.64
C SER A 172 3.08 -8.59 -0.19
N ASN A 173 1.98 -8.26 0.48
CA ASN A 173 1.96 -7.93 1.91
C ASN A 173 2.08 -9.17 2.83
N VAL A 174 2.12 -10.37 2.26
CA VAL A 174 2.33 -11.64 2.97
C VAL A 174 3.73 -12.19 2.67
N PHE A 175 4.04 -12.43 1.41
CA PHE A 175 5.33 -13.01 1.00
C PHE A 175 6.49 -12.01 1.01
N GLY A 176 6.18 -10.72 0.86
CA GLY A 176 7.19 -9.70 0.60
C GLY A 176 7.75 -9.72 -0.83
N THR A 177 7.29 -10.62 -1.68
CA THR A 177 7.73 -10.77 -3.07
C THR A 177 7.45 -9.51 -3.88
N VAL A 178 8.40 -9.10 -4.70
CA VAL A 178 8.23 -8.09 -5.75
C VAL A 178 7.87 -8.81 -7.06
N ASN A 179 6.69 -8.52 -7.59
CA ASN A 179 6.26 -9.11 -8.86
C ASN A 179 6.92 -8.41 -10.06
N PRO A 180 7.20 -9.11 -11.16
CA PRO A 180 7.81 -8.54 -12.37
C PRO A 180 6.76 -7.77 -13.18
N VAL A 181 6.21 -6.69 -12.58
CA VAL A 181 5.01 -6.00 -13.10
C VAL A 181 5.23 -5.38 -14.47
N LYS A 182 6.45 -4.96 -14.82
CA LYS A 182 6.73 -4.39 -16.13
C LYS A 182 6.49 -5.41 -17.25
N GLU A 183 7.03 -6.61 -17.12
CA GLU A 183 6.78 -7.72 -18.06
C GLU A 183 5.29 -8.08 -18.12
N ILE A 184 4.64 -8.14 -16.97
CA ILE A 184 3.20 -8.46 -16.88
C ILE A 184 2.35 -7.40 -17.58
N ILE A 185 2.66 -6.11 -17.40
CA ILE A 185 1.96 -5.00 -18.06
C ILE A 185 2.13 -5.08 -19.58
N GLU A 186 3.36 -5.29 -20.07
CA GLU A 186 3.63 -5.43 -21.50
C GLU A 186 2.81 -6.56 -22.12
N LYS A 187 2.71 -7.72 -21.45
CA LYS A 187 1.89 -8.85 -21.90
C LYS A 187 0.39 -8.52 -21.86
N ALA A 188 -0.09 -7.89 -20.80
CA ALA A 188 -1.50 -7.49 -20.68
C ALA A 188 -1.92 -6.51 -21.78
N HIS A 189 -1.09 -5.49 -22.03
CA HIS A 189 -1.35 -4.48 -23.06
C HIS A 189 -1.38 -5.05 -24.49
N GLN A 190 -0.64 -6.13 -24.81
CA GLN A 190 -0.73 -6.83 -26.10
C GLN A 190 -2.13 -7.36 -26.37
N HIS A 191 -2.93 -7.60 -25.34
CA HIS A 191 -4.32 -8.06 -25.43
C HIS A 191 -5.35 -6.94 -25.21
N GLY A 192 -4.91 -5.69 -25.03
CA GLY A 192 -5.78 -4.55 -24.73
C GLY A 192 -6.32 -4.56 -23.30
N THR A 193 -5.68 -5.30 -22.40
CA THR A 193 -6.03 -5.41 -20.98
C THR A 193 -5.39 -4.28 -20.19
N LEU A 194 -6.18 -3.45 -19.49
CA LEU A 194 -5.66 -2.43 -18.57
C LEU A 194 -5.08 -3.08 -17.32
N VAL A 195 -4.09 -2.41 -16.70
CA VAL A 195 -3.46 -2.90 -15.47
C VAL A 195 -3.59 -1.89 -14.32
N LEU A 196 -4.21 -2.34 -13.23
CA LEU A 196 -4.21 -1.65 -11.94
C LEU A 196 -3.20 -2.32 -11.02
N LEU A 197 -2.25 -1.54 -10.50
CA LEU A 197 -1.30 -2.00 -9.50
C LEU A 197 -1.69 -1.51 -8.10
N ASP A 198 -1.85 -2.44 -7.15
CA ASP A 198 -1.81 -2.12 -5.72
C ASP A 198 -0.36 -1.93 -5.29
N GLY A 199 0.04 -0.67 -5.12
CA GLY A 199 1.36 -0.23 -4.72
C GLY A 199 1.54 -0.02 -3.22
N CYS A 200 0.60 -0.45 -2.39
CA CYS A 200 0.65 -0.19 -0.94
C CYS A 200 1.92 -0.65 -0.25
N GLN A 201 2.51 -1.74 -0.70
CA GLN A 201 3.74 -2.28 -0.10
C GLN A 201 4.98 -1.96 -0.95
N SER A 202 4.83 -1.61 -2.22
CA SER A 202 5.97 -1.20 -3.06
C SER A 202 6.38 0.25 -2.79
N THR A 203 5.43 1.18 -2.72
CA THR A 203 5.70 2.61 -2.58
C THR A 203 6.62 2.97 -1.41
N PRO A 204 6.52 2.35 -0.21
CA PRO A 204 7.45 2.63 0.89
C PRO A 204 8.84 1.99 0.74
N HIS A 205 9.01 0.96 -0.10
CA HIS A 205 10.18 0.08 -0.04
C HIS A 205 11.02 0.02 -1.32
N ILE A 206 10.44 0.39 -2.47
CA ILE A 206 11.14 0.40 -3.77
C ILE A 206 10.84 1.70 -4.51
N LYS A 207 11.75 2.09 -5.40
CA LYS A 207 11.56 3.27 -6.24
C LYS A 207 10.50 2.98 -7.29
N ILE A 208 9.51 3.84 -7.37
CA ILE A 208 8.39 3.73 -8.31
C ILE A 208 8.55 4.76 -9.42
N ASN A 209 8.32 4.34 -10.65
CA ASN A 209 8.10 5.22 -11.81
C ASN A 209 6.92 4.66 -12.61
N VAL A 210 5.74 5.24 -12.43
CA VAL A 210 4.50 4.76 -13.04
C VAL A 210 4.51 4.89 -14.57
N GLU A 211 5.25 5.86 -15.12
CA GLU A 211 5.38 6.04 -16.57
C GLU A 211 6.33 5.01 -17.18
N GLU A 212 7.45 4.69 -16.52
CA GLU A 212 8.36 3.62 -16.96
C GLU A 212 7.74 2.22 -16.83
N LEU A 213 6.87 2.03 -15.82
CA LEU A 213 6.09 0.80 -15.66
C LEU A 213 4.98 0.70 -16.71
N ASP A 214 4.49 1.84 -17.20
CA ASP A 214 3.35 1.96 -18.13
C ASP A 214 2.03 1.39 -17.55
N CYS A 215 1.86 1.39 -16.22
CA CYS A 215 0.61 0.94 -15.61
C CYS A 215 -0.52 1.96 -15.86
N ASP A 216 -1.74 1.46 -16.00
CA ASP A 216 -2.91 2.31 -16.29
C ASP A 216 -3.45 2.97 -15.02
N PHE A 217 -3.34 2.26 -13.88
CA PHE A 217 -3.68 2.75 -12.56
C PHE A 217 -2.65 2.27 -11.52
N PHE A 218 -2.37 3.13 -10.54
CA PHE A 218 -1.52 2.79 -9.40
C PHE A 218 -2.14 3.34 -8.11
N ALA A 219 -2.36 2.47 -7.12
CA ALA A 219 -3.03 2.84 -5.87
C ALA A 219 -2.14 2.58 -4.65
N PHE A 220 -2.08 3.53 -3.70
CA PHE A 220 -1.39 3.32 -2.42
C PHE A 220 -1.98 4.13 -1.28
N SER A 221 -1.63 3.77 -0.04
CA SER A 221 -2.07 4.43 1.19
C SER A 221 -0.93 5.16 1.87
N GLY A 222 -1.16 6.41 2.27
CA GLY A 222 -0.15 7.25 2.94
C GLY A 222 0.36 6.67 4.26
N HIS A 223 -0.51 6.01 5.03
CA HIS A 223 -0.16 5.51 6.37
C HIS A 223 0.87 4.36 6.37
N LYS A 224 1.21 3.78 5.22
CA LYS A 224 2.25 2.76 5.10
C LYS A 224 3.61 3.34 4.71
N MET A 225 3.64 4.58 4.21
CA MET A 225 4.85 5.28 3.80
C MET A 225 5.12 6.54 4.65
N LEU A 226 5.09 6.40 5.98
CA LEU A 226 5.33 7.45 6.99
C LEU A 226 4.25 8.55 7.03
N GLY A 227 3.31 8.57 6.11
CA GLY A 227 2.21 9.55 6.04
C GLY A 227 1.08 9.27 7.04
N PRO A 228 0.13 10.19 7.20
CA PRO A 228 -1.00 10.02 8.11
C PRO A 228 -1.99 8.94 7.63
N THR A 229 -2.88 8.53 8.51
CA THR A 229 -4.08 7.78 8.15
C THR A 229 -5.10 8.68 7.44
N GLY A 230 -6.06 8.09 6.72
CA GLY A 230 -7.14 8.84 6.08
C GLY A 230 -6.73 9.52 4.78
N ILE A 231 -5.56 9.19 4.22
CA ILE A 231 -5.12 9.66 2.90
C ILE A 231 -4.58 8.49 2.08
N GLY A 232 -4.97 8.44 0.82
CA GLY A 232 -4.47 7.55 -0.21
C GLY A 232 -4.37 8.27 -1.54
N ILE A 233 -3.74 7.61 -2.47
CA ILE A 233 -3.48 8.11 -3.80
C ILE A 233 -3.99 7.11 -4.83
N LEU A 234 -4.65 7.65 -5.85
CA LEU A 234 -4.83 6.99 -7.12
C LEU A 234 -4.08 7.79 -8.19
N TYR A 235 -3.14 7.13 -8.84
CA TYR A 235 -2.64 7.57 -10.15
C TYR A 235 -3.46 6.87 -11.23
N GLY A 236 -3.75 7.57 -12.32
CA GLY A 236 -4.32 6.97 -13.53
C GLY A 236 -3.80 7.70 -14.77
N LYS A 237 -3.68 6.97 -15.90
CA LYS A 237 -3.38 7.59 -17.19
C LYS A 237 -4.42 8.65 -17.52
N LYS A 238 -3.98 9.80 -17.98
CA LYS A 238 -4.81 11.00 -18.15
C LYS A 238 -6.03 10.77 -19.04
N ASP A 239 -5.82 10.18 -20.19
CA ASP A 239 -6.86 9.87 -21.18
C ASP A 239 -7.93 8.90 -20.61
N ILE A 240 -7.52 7.95 -19.76
CA ILE A 240 -8.45 7.04 -19.07
C ILE A 240 -9.27 7.82 -18.04
N LEU A 241 -8.60 8.61 -17.19
CA LEU A 241 -9.28 9.42 -16.16
C LEU A 241 -10.25 10.42 -16.75
N GLU A 242 -9.92 11.09 -17.86
CA GLU A 242 -10.80 12.04 -18.53
C GLU A 242 -12.08 11.36 -19.01
N ASN A 243 -12.02 10.11 -19.45
CA ASN A 243 -13.15 9.34 -19.95
C ASN A 243 -13.95 8.59 -18.88
N MET A 244 -13.46 8.50 -17.63
CA MET A 244 -14.20 7.89 -16.52
C MET A 244 -15.34 8.79 -16.03
N ALA A 245 -16.41 8.17 -15.54
CA ALA A 245 -17.46 8.88 -14.80
C ALA A 245 -16.95 9.37 -13.43
N PRO A 246 -17.57 10.41 -12.82
CA PRO A 246 -17.33 10.72 -11.42
C PRO A 246 -17.63 9.52 -10.51
N TYR A 247 -16.89 9.40 -9.42
CA TYR A 247 -17.11 8.35 -8.41
C TYR A 247 -18.05 8.83 -7.30
N GLN A 248 -17.64 9.89 -6.61
CA GLN A 248 -18.48 10.59 -5.65
C GLN A 248 -18.94 11.92 -6.28
N THR A 249 -20.15 12.34 -5.96
CA THR A 249 -20.74 13.57 -6.51
C THR A 249 -21.10 14.55 -5.41
N GLY A 250 -21.09 15.84 -5.74
CA GLY A 250 -21.42 16.92 -4.80
C GLY A 250 -20.69 18.22 -5.11
N GLY A 251 -20.45 19.02 -4.09
CA GLY A 251 -19.69 20.27 -4.25
C GLY A 251 -18.22 20.02 -4.58
N GLY A 252 -17.56 20.96 -5.24
CA GLY A 252 -16.13 20.92 -5.56
C GLY A 252 -15.79 20.26 -6.89
N MET A 253 -16.56 19.27 -7.33
CA MET A 253 -16.28 18.44 -8.50
C MET A 253 -17.11 18.81 -9.76
N ILE A 254 -18.01 19.77 -9.65
CA ILE A 254 -18.89 20.21 -10.71
C ILE A 254 -18.32 21.44 -11.44
N GLU A 255 -18.63 21.56 -12.73
CA GLU A 255 -18.43 22.77 -13.51
C GLU A 255 -19.70 23.61 -13.49
N ASP A 256 -20.86 23.02 -13.81
CA ASP A 256 -22.18 23.67 -13.78
C ASP A 256 -23.26 22.73 -13.22
N VAL A 257 -24.27 23.29 -12.57
CA VAL A 257 -25.40 22.54 -12.00
C VAL A 257 -26.69 23.33 -12.24
N THR A 258 -27.65 22.68 -12.90
CA THR A 258 -29.05 23.10 -12.96
C THR A 258 -29.93 22.11 -12.21
N MET A 259 -31.24 22.39 -12.12
CA MET A 259 -32.18 21.44 -11.51
C MET A 259 -32.35 20.16 -12.34
N GLU A 260 -32.01 20.20 -13.64
CA GLU A 260 -32.21 19.09 -14.57
C GLU A 260 -30.93 18.30 -14.84
N LYS A 261 -29.75 18.94 -14.78
CA LYS A 261 -28.48 18.30 -15.13
C LYS A 261 -27.29 18.97 -14.47
N SER A 262 -26.17 18.22 -14.46
CA SER A 262 -24.88 18.71 -14.00
C SER A 262 -23.76 18.37 -15.00
N THR A 263 -22.74 19.19 -15.02
CA THR A 263 -21.47 18.92 -15.72
C THR A 263 -20.30 18.88 -14.73
N TRP A 264 -19.23 18.22 -15.11
CA TRP A 264 -18.11 17.93 -14.23
C TRP A 264 -16.89 18.78 -14.57
N THR A 265 -16.16 19.21 -13.56
CA THR A 265 -14.88 19.87 -13.76
C THR A 265 -13.81 18.87 -14.31
N SER A 266 -12.66 19.39 -14.70
CA SER A 266 -11.54 18.57 -15.17
C SER A 266 -10.92 17.72 -14.06
N ILE A 267 -10.09 16.74 -14.46
CA ILE A 267 -9.26 15.98 -13.53
C ILE A 267 -8.21 16.91 -12.88
N PRO A 268 -7.78 16.63 -11.65
CA PRO A 268 -8.20 15.54 -10.75
C PRO A 268 -9.51 15.85 -10.00
N HIS A 269 -9.97 17.10 -10.00
CA HIS A 269 -11.05 17.59 -9.14
C HIS A 269 -12.41 16.92 -9.40
N LYS A 270 -12.63 16.39 -10.60
CA LYS A 270 -13.78 15.56 -10.94
C LYS A 270 -13.97 14.37 -9.98
N PHE A 271 -12.90 13.89 -9.38
CA PHE A 271 -12.92 12.74 -8.47
C PHE A 271 -12.80 13.12 -6.97
N GLU A 272 -12.67 14.42 -6.67
CA GLU A 272 -12.44 14.94 -5.32
C GLU A 272 -13.65 15.74 -4.83
N ALA A 273 -14.78 15.06 -4.67
CA ALA A 273 -16.03 15.70 -4.22
C ALA A 273 -15.98 16.08 -2.73
N GLY A 274 -16.55 17.25 -2.41
CA GLY A 274 -16.66 17.75 -1.04
C GLY A 274 -15.42 18.52 -0.57
N SER A 275 -15.33 18.75 0.74
CA SER A 275 -14.13 19.37 1.34
C SER A 275 -12.96 18.39 1.31
N PRO A 276 -11.80 18.78 0.74
CA PRO A 276 -10.69 17.87 0.57
C PRO A 276 -10.00 17.53 1.89
N LEU A 277 -9.26 16.42 1.90
CA LEU A 277 -8.44 15.93 3.02
C LEU A 277 -7.14 16.75 3.14
N SER A 278 -7.27 18.08 3.34
CA SER A 278 -6.17 19.05 3.18
C SER A 278 -5.02 18.79 4.14
N ALA A 279 -5.30 18.61 5.43
CA ALA A 279 -4.27 18.38 6.43
C ALA A 279 -3.49 17.08 6.16
N GLN A 280 -4.19 16.01 5.80
CA GLN A 280 -3.61 14.70 5.52
C GLN A 280 -2.79 14.71 4.23
N ALA A 281 -3.27 15.37 3.16
CA ALA A 281 -2.53 15.50 1.92
C ALA A 281 -1.23 16.30 2.10
N ILE A 282 -1.29 17.40 2.85
CA ILE A 282 -0.12 18.21 3.19
C ILE A 282 0.88 17.39 4.00
N SER A 283 0.41 16.68 5.03
CA SER A 283 1.27 15.83 5.87
C SER A 283 1.91 14.68 5.08
N LEU A 284 1.21 14.10 4.08
CA LEU A 284 1.79 13.11 3.17
C LEU A 284 2.94 13.73 2.34
N GLY A 285 2.80 14.98 1.89
CA GLY A 285 3.88 15.73 1.24
C GLY A 285 5.13 15.86 2.13
N TYR A 286 4.97 16.05 3.43
CA TYR A 286 6.09 16.05 4.39
C TYR A 286 6.70 14.66 4.62
N ALA A 287 5.91 13.59 4.51
CA ALA A 287 6.45 12.22 4.54
C ALA A 287 7.39 11.96 3.35
N ILE A 288 7.03 12.46 2.16
CA ILE A 288 7.88 12.37 0.97
C ILE A 288 9.16 13.22 1.15
N ASP A 289 9.04 14.43 1.69
CA ASP A 289 10.22 15.26 1.98
C ASP A 289 11.18 14.53 2.94
N PHE A 290 10.66 13.86 3.97
CA PHE A 290 11.46 13.08 4.90
C PHE A 290 12.14 11.88 4.22
N LEU A 291 11.42 11.12 3.37
CA LEU A 291 12.01 10.03 2.59
C LEU A 291 13.13 10.52 1.68
N ASN A 292 12.92 11.64 0.99
CA ASN A 292 13.95 12.25 0.14
C ASN A 292 15.18 12.71 0.98
N GLN A 293 14.96 13.22 2.18
CA GLN A 293 16.04 13.65 3.10
C GLN A 293 16.91 12.49 3.58
N ILE A 294 16.32 11.32 3.87
CA ILE A 294 17.09 10.14 4.27
C ILE A 294 17.78 9.47 3.09
N GLY A 295 17.31 9.72 1.86
CA GLY A 295 17.89 9.24 0.60
C GLY A 295 17.73 7.73 0.38
N ASP A 296 18.14 7.24 -0.80
CA ASP A 296 17.91 5.85 -1.23
C ASP A 296 18.68 4.79 -0.41
N ASN A 297 19.65 5.18 0.40
CA ASN A 297 20.40 4.26 1.27
C ASN A 297 19.50 3.47 2.23
N HIS A 298 18.30 3.97 2.54
CA HIS A 298 17.35 3.25 3.39
C HIS A 298 16.87 1.94 2.73
N ILE A 299 16.78 1.87 1.41
CA ILE A 299 16.38 0.66 0.67
C ILE A 299 17.43 -0.43 0.87
N GLU A 300 18.72 -0.10 0.72
CA GLU A 300 19.81 -1.04 0.96
C GLU A 300 19.88 -1.49 2.43
N THR A 301 19.59 -0.60 3.36
CA THR A 301 19.51 -0.94 4.79
C THR A 301 18.39 -1.96 5.04
N GLN A 302 17.23 -1.75 4.45
CA GLN A 302 16.09 -2.67 4.56
C GLN A 302 16.39 -4.05 3.96
N LYS A 303 17.11 -4.12 2.83
CA LYS A 303 17.60 -5.40 2.28
C LYS A 303 18.50 -6.13 3.27
N LYS A 304 19.46 -5.44 3.89
CA LYS A 304 20.35 -6.03 4.91
C LYS A 304 19.58 -6.56 6.11
N LEU A 305 18.60 -5.78 6.63
CA LEU A 305 17.72 -6.23 7.71
C LEU A 305 16.96 -7.50 7.34
N THR A 306 16.42 -7.54 6.12
CA THR A 306 15.63 -8.68 5.62
C THR A 306 16.48 -9.93 5.50
N LEU A 307 17.68 -9.82 4.90
CA LEU A 307 18.59 -10.94 4.74
C LEU A 307 19.08 -11.48 6.09
N HIS A 308 19.42 -10.59 7.03
CA HIS A 308 19.81 -10.98 8.39
C HIS A 308 18.68 -11.73 9.12
N ALA A 309 17.46 -11.20 9.04
CA ALA A 309 16.30 -11.85 9.67
C ALA A 309 16.00 -13.23 9.05
N LEU A 310 16.07 -13.35 7.71
CA LEU A 310 15.87 -14.61 7.01
C LEU A 310 16.93 -15.65 7.39
N GLU A 311 18.20 -15.27 7.42
CA GLU A 311 19.30 -16.15 7.85
C GLU A 311 19.05 -16.70 9.26
N LYS A 312 18.71 -15.82 10.20
CA LYS A 312 18.45 -16.21 11.59
C LYS A 312 17.21 -17.08 11.74
N LEU A 313 16.11 -16.73 11.07
CA LEU A 313 14.86 -17.52 11.12
C LEU A 313 15.03 -18.91 10.51
N ASN A 314 15.75 -19.04 9.40
CA ASN A 314 16.03 -20.34 8.76
C ASN A 314 16.85 -21.30 9.66
N ASN A 315 17.61 -20.77 10.62
CA ASN A 315 18.38 -21.56 11.58
C ASN A 315 17.54 -22.04 12.80
N ILE A 316 16.26 -21.68 12.88
CA ILE A 316 15.37 -22.12 13.96
C ILE A 316 14.59 -23.37 13.52
N ASN A 317 14.78 -24.47 14.21
CA ASN A 317 14.07 -25.71 13.91
C ASN A 317 12.55 -25.55 14.05
N GLY A 318 11.82 -26.05 13.06
CA GLY A 318 10.35 -26.03 13.04
C GLY A 318 9.74 -24.72 12.54
N ILE A 319 10.53 -23.77 12.07
CA ILE A 319 10.03 -22.59 11.35
C ILE A 319 9.77 -22.95 9.89
N THR A 320 8.62 -22.50 9.38
CA THR A 320 8.27 -22.47 7.96
C THR A 320 8.14 -21.01 7.56
N ILE A 321 8.95 -20.54 6.60
CA ILE A 321 8.85 -19.19 6.00
C ILE A 321 8.05 -19.30 4.72
N TYR A 322 7.14 -18.35 4.50
CA TYR A 322 6.30 -18.28 3.31
C TYR A 322 6.86 -17.25 2.30
N GLY A 323 6.96 -17.67 1.03
CA GLY A 323 7.54 -16.87 -0.05
C GLY A 323 9.08 -16.85 -0.03
N ASN A 324 9.69 -17.45 -1.08
CA ASN A 324 11.14 -17.61 -1.22
C ASN A 324 11.70 -16.87 -2.44
N ALA A 325 10.98 -15.87 -2.97
CA ALA A 325 11.46 -15.08 -4.08
C ALA A 325 12.73 -14.30 -3.73
N SER A 326 13.67 -14.22 -4.69
CA SER A 326 14.93 -13.47 -4.54
C SER A 326 14.69 -11.97 -4.42
N GLU A 327 13.76 -11.44 -5.22
CA GLU A 327 13.35 -10.04 -5.17
C GLU A 327 12.24 -9.86 -4.15
N ARG A 328 12.56 -9.18 -3.06
CA ARG A 328 11.62 -8.99 -1.94
C ARG A 328 11.85 -7.71 -1.16
N ILE A 329 10.77 -7.25 -0.54
CA ILE A 329 10.75 -6.14 0.42
C ILE A 329 10.88 -6.67 1.87
N PRO A 330 11.06 -5.82 2.88
CA PRO A 330 11.32 -6.21 4.27
C PRO A 330 10.07 -6.76 4.99
N ILE A 331 9.45 -7.77 4.42
CA ILE A 331 8.31 -8.52 4.98
C ILE A 331 8.65 -10.00 5.03
N ILE A 332 8.45 -10.63 6.18
CA ILE A 332 8.66 -12.07 6.37
C ILE A 332 7.47 -12.64 7.13
N SER A 333 6.73 -13.55 6.47
CA SER A 333 5.66 -14.33 7.08
C SER A 333 6.16 -15.72 7.41
N PHE A 334 5.85 -16.21 8.60
CA PHE A 334 6.31 -17.51 9.06
C PHE A 334 5.32 -18.17 10.03
N ASN A 335 5.44 -19.49 10.17
CA ASN A 335 4.82 -20.26 11.23
C ASN A 335 5.85 -21.10 11.98
N VAL A 336 5.53 -21.45 13.20
CA VAL A 336 6.30 -22.38 14.04
C VAL A 336 5.52 -23.67 14.18
N LYS A 337 6.13 -24.82 13.93
CA LYS A 337 5.49 -26.12 14.02
C LYS A 337 4.86 -26.33 15.41
N ASN A 338 3.59 -26.73 15.44
CA ASN A 338 2.80 -27.00 16.65
C ASN A 338 2.55 -25.78 17.55
N ILE A 339 2.78 -24.54 17.07
CA ILE A 339 2.44 -23.32 17.82
C ILE A 339 1.58 -22.42 16.93
N HIS A 340 0.47 -21.95 17.47
CA HIS A 340 -0.38 -21.00 16.75
C HIS A 340 0.31 -19.63 16.66
N SER A 341 0.23 -18.97 15.49
CA SER A 341 0.87 -17.69 15.25
C SER A 341 0.46 -16.57 16.22
N LEU A 342 -0.77 -16.64 16.77
CA LEU A 342 -1.25 -15.71 17.78
C LEU A 342 -0.47 -15.85 19.11
N ASP A 343 -0.16 -17.08 19.52
CA ASP A 343 0.56 -17.33 20.79
C ASP A 343 1.99 -16.77 20.68
N ILE A 344 2.65 -16.93 19.52
CA ILE A 344 3.93 -16.30 19.24
C ILE A 344 3.84 -14.78 19.33
N ALA A 345 2.82 -14.17 18.70
CA ALA A 345 2.62 -12.73 18.72
C ALA A 345 2.37 -12.18 20.12
N GLN A 346 1.54 -12.87 20.92
CA GLN A 346 1.25 -12.47 22.31
C GLN A 346 2.48 -12.60 23.20
N PHE A 347 3.23 -13.70 23.09
CA PHE A 347 4.45 -13.87 23.88
C PHE A 347 5.48 -12.77 23.59
N LEU A 348 5.67 -12.45 22.30
CA LEU A 348 6.60 -11.40 21.89
C LEU A 348 6.11 -10.00 22.30
N ASP A 349 4.81 -9.74 22.31
CA ASP A 349 4.24 -8.49 22.86
C ASP A 349 4.60 -8.31 24.34
N PHE A 350 4.57 -9.37 25.16
CA PHE A 350 5.06 -9.32 26.54
C PHE A 350 6.56 -9.07 26.66
N GLU A 351 7.33 -9.35 25.61
CA GLU A 351 8.77 -9.03 25.53
C GLU A 351 9.04 -7.64 24.90
N GLY A 352 8.02 -6.84 24.61
CA GLY A 352 8.14 -5.48 24.05
C GLY A 352 8.16 -5.45 22.51
N ILE A 353 8.04 -6.61 21.84
CA ILE A 353 8.18 -6.75 20.40
C ILE A 353 6.81 -6.87 19.76
N THR A 354 6.48 -5.94 18.86
CA THR A 354 5.21 -5.96 18.14
C THR A 354 5.37 -6.61 16.77
N LEU A 355 4.50 -7.54 16.45
CA LEU A 355 4.36 -8.15 15.14
C LEU A 355 2.88 -8.52 14.91
N ARG A 356 2.53 -8.92 13.71
CA ARG A 356 1.16 -9.29 13.37
C ARG A 356 0.98 -10.79 13.26
N SER A 357 -0.16 -11.29 13.74
CA SER A 357 -0.66 -12.64 13.47
C SER A 357 -2.01 -12.56 12.77
N GLY A 358 -2.30 -13.50 11.88
CA GLY A 358 -3.59 -13.65 11.20
C GLY A 358 -3.46 -13.94 9.72
N HIS A 359 -4.53 -13.68 8.98
CA HIS A 359 -4.59 -13.87 7.52
C HIS A 359 -4.13 -12.64 6.71
N HIS A 360 -3.72 -11.56 7.35
CA HIS A 360 -3.18 -10.31 6.76
C HIS A 360 -4.06 -9.71 5.65
N CYS A 361 -5.38 -9.86 5.75
CA CYS A 361 -6.35 -9.50 4.72
C CYS A 361 -6.12 -10.16 3.35
N CYS A 362 -5.53 -11.37 3.35
CA CYS A 362 -5.26 -12.21 2.16
C CYS A 362 -5.79 -13.63 2.41
N LYS A 363 -7.05 -13.77 2.78
CA LYS A 363 -7.63 -15.08 3.14
C LYS A 363 -7.58 -16.11 2.00
N PRO A 364 -7.81 -15.76 0.72
CA PRO A 364 -7.64 -16.71 -0.38
C PRO A 364 -6.23 -17.29 -0.45
N LEU A 365 -5.19 -16.46 -0.26
CA LEU A 365 -3.82 -16.94 -0.21
C LEU A 365 -3.55 -17.88 0.97
N MET A 366 -4.08 -17.56 2.17
CA MET A 366 -3.94 -18.49 3.31
C MET A 366 -4.56 -19.86 3.00
N ASN A 367 -5.71 -19.88 2.34
CA ASN A 367 -6.38 -21.11 1.94
C ASN A 367 -5.54 -21.92 0.93
N SER A 368 -4.92 -21.27 -0.08
CA SER A 368 -4.06 -21.96 -1.05
C SER A 368 -2.78 -22.52 -0.40
N LEU A 369 -2.29 -21.87 0.65
CA LEU A 369 -1.17 -22.36 1.47
C LEU A 369 -1.58 -23.47 2.47
N GLY A 370 -2.87 -23.79 2.60
CA GLY A 370 -3.37 -24.77 3.57
C GLY A 370 -3.25 -24.34 5.03
N ILE A 371 -3.22 -23.03 5.31
CA ILE A 371 -3.09 -22.47 6.66
C ILE A 371 -4.21 -21.48 6.97
N SER A 372 -4.53 -21.32 8.26
CA SER A 372 -5.52 -20.34 8.71
C SER A 372 -4.90 -18.97 9.00
N SER A 373 -3.63 -18.94 9.40
CA SER A 373 -2.91 -17.75 9.84
C SER A 373 -1.41 -17.96 9.81
N CYS A 374 -0.66 -16.84 9.78
CA CYS A 374 0.77 -16.84 10.03
C CYS A 374 1.18 -15.62 10.86
N ALA A 375 2.36 -15.69 11.49
CA ALA A 375 3.04 -14.53 12.06
C ALA A 375 3.73 -13.76 10.94
N ARG A 376 3.78 -12.42 11.05
CA ARG A 376 4.47 -11.57 10.08
C ARG A 376 5.28 -10.50 10.78
N VAL A 377 6.56 -10.43 10.47
CA VAL A 377 7.43 -9.31 10.83
C VAL A 377 7.66 -8.44 9.59
N SER A 378 7.75 -7.14 9.80
CA SER A 378 8.03 -6.18 8.73
C SER A 378 8.84 -5.01 9.26
N PHE A 379 9.91 -4.68 8.54
CA PHE A 379 10.90 -3.68 8.94
C PHE A 379 10.76 -2.41 8.10
N TYR A 380 11.29 -1.30 8.62
CA TYR A 380 11.36 -0.06 7.86
C TYR A 380 12.59 0.77 8.27
N VAL A 381 12.60 2.03 7.87
CA VAL A 381 13.74 2.97 8.02
C VAL A 381 14.25 3.17 9.44
N TYR A 382 13.45 2.82 10.44
CA TYR A 382 13.76 3.00 11.86
C TYR A 382 14.20 1.72 12.58
N ASN A 383 14.21 0.57 11.91
CA ASN A 383 14.61 -0.71 12.54
C ASN A 383 16.12 -0.94 12.45
N THR A 384 16.66 -1.76 13.36
CA THR A 384 18.08 -2.06 13.47
C THR A 384 18.35 -3.58 13.48
N ILE A 385 19.60 -3.96 13.21
CA ILE A 385 20.06 -5.36 13.28
C ILE A 385 19.93 -5.89 14.71
N GLU A 386 20.26 -5.07 15.70
CA GLU A 386 20.17 -5.42 17.13
C GLU A 386 18.72 -5.73 17.54
N GLU A 387 17.74 -5.02 17.01
CA GLU A 387 16.32 -5.32 17.26
C GLU A 387 15.94 -6.70 16.70
N ILE A 388 16.50 -7.09 15.54
CA ILE A 388 16.29 -8.42 14.96
C ILE A 388 16.95 -9.50 15.83
N ASP A 389 18.16 -9.27 16.32
CA ASP A 389 18.86 -10.24 17.18
C ASP A 389 18.08 -10.46 18.50
N ILE A 390 17.56 -9.38 19.10
CA ILE A 390 16.68 -9.46 20.27
C ILE A 390 15.41 -10.25 19.94
N PHE A 391 14.78 -9.98 18.80
CA PHE A 391 13.60 -10.71 18.35
C PHE A 391 13.87 -12.20 18.23
N ILE A 392 14.97 -12.61 17.60
CA ILE A 392 15.36 -14.02 17.43
C ILE A 392 15.61 -14.69 18.79
N GLU A 393 16.28 -14.01 19.71
CA GLU A 393 16.48 -14.53 21.09
C GLU A 393 15.11 -14.77 21.78
N LYS A 394 14.23 -13.78 21.74
CA LYS A 394 12.91 -13.87 22.40
C LYS A 394 11.98 -14.87 21.71
N LEU A 395 12.04 -15.00 20.37
CA LEU A 395 11.31 -16.03 19.63
C LEU A 395 11.77 -17.44 20.05
N ASN A 396 13.06 -17.70 20.13
CA ASN A 396 13.58 -19.00 20.62
C ASN A 396 13.13 -19.30 22.07
N LYS A 397 13.10 -18.28 22.92
CA LYS A 397 12.61 -18.41 24.29
C LYS A 397 11.11 -18.75 24.31
N SER A 398 10.30 -18.05 23.46
CA SER A 398 8.86 -18.31 23.37
C SER A 398 8.56 -19.74 22.93
N ILE A 399 9.24 -20.21 21.87
CA ILE A 399 9.10 -21.56 21.35
C ILE A 399 9.40 -22.61 22.45
N LYS A 400 10.51 -22.43 23.18
CA LYS A 400 10.88 -23.34 24.27
C LYS A 400 9.89 -23.32 25.43
N THR A 401 9.31 -22.17 25.73
CA THR A 401 8.33 -22.04 26.83
C THR A 401 7.02 -22.68 26.45
N ILE A 402 6.49 -22.39 25.26
CA ILE A 402 5.17 -22.90 24.81
C ILE A 402 5.21 -24.42 24.56
N LEU A 403 6.32 -24.97 24.06
CA LEU A 403 6.42 -26.42 23.81
C LEU A 403 6.77 -27.25 25.06
N LYS A 404 7.03 -26.63 26.21
CA LYS A 404 7.28 -27.34 27.48
C LYS A 404 6.02 -27.53 28.30
N ASP A 405 4.98 -26.75 28.01
CA ASP A 405 3.65 -26.87 28.58
C ASP A 405 2.75 -27.76 27.69
#